data_606377819ccf1e8926ac9a57a73eb035
#
_entry.id   606377819ccf1e8926ac9a57a73eb035
#
_cell.length_a   1.000
_cell.length_b   1.000
_cell.length_c   1.000
_cell.angle_alpha   90.00
_cell.angle_beta   90.00
_cell.angle_gamma   90.00
#
_symmetry.space_group_name_H-M   'P 1'
#
loop_
_entity.id
_entity.type
_entity.pdbx_description
1 polymer ?
#
loop_
_entity_poly.entity_id
_entity_poly.type
_entity_poly.pdbx_seq_one_letter_code
_entity_poly.pdbx_strand_id
1 'polypeptide(L)'
;MAKKKYVQVGTGGRARMYYEAISTTFKDTAEMAAFCDLSPTRMNYANKLLTEEYKAPPAKTYHYTEFDRMLDEIKPDAVIVTSVDRTHHDYIIRSMEKGYDVITEKPMTIDEKKAQAIIDCQKRTGKNLRVTFNYRYAPHATKIREVIMDGVLGEVFSVHFEWLLNTEHGADYFRRWHRNKLNSGGLLVHKSTHHFDLVNFWIGSKPETVFAMGDLNFYGMKNAERRGVDKFYYRCYGSEAAKGDPFAIDIEHNETLKALYLDAEADSGYIRDRSVFSDDISIEDTMGVMVRYRSNAIMTYSLNAYMPWEG
;
A
#
# COMPACT_ATOMS: atom_id res chain seq x y z
N MET A 1 -10.24 -6.75 -31.41
CA MET A 1 -11.12 -6.91 -30.22
C MET A 1 -11.30 -5.56 -29.58
N ALA A 2 -12.44 -5.28 -28.94
CA ALA A 2 -12.60 -4.06 -28.14
C ALA A 2 -11.59 -4.08 -26.96
N LYS A 3 -11.04 -2.91 -26.63
CA LYS A 3 -10.13 -2.79 -25.46
C LYS A 3 -10.93 -3.00 -24.18
N LYS A 4 -10.30 -3.64 -23.20
CA LYS A 4 -10.83 -3.74 -21.83
C LYS A 4 -10.80 -2.38 -21.15
N LYS A 5 -11.91 -2.00 -20.54
CA LYS A 5 -12.06 -0.75 -19.80
C LYS A 5 -11.73 -0.91 -18.33
N TYR A 6 -10.82 -0.11 -17.85
CA TYR A 6 -10.47 -0.05 -16.43
C TYR A 6 -10.87 1.29 -15.84
N VAL A 7 -11.35 1.29 -14.62
CA VAL A 7 -11.50 2.48 -13.78
C VAL A 7 -10.63 2.33 -12.54
N GLN A 8 -10.13 3.44 -12.02
CA GLN A 8 -9.22 3.41 -10.88
C GLN A 8 -9.69 4.34 -9.77
N VAL A 9 -9.72 3.81 -8.54
CA VAL A 9 -10.09 4.54 -7.32
C VAL A 9 -8.84 4.81 -6.50
N GLY A 10 -8.58 6.10 -6.22
CA GLY A 10 -7.36 6.57 -5.60
C GLY A 10 -6.28 6.88 -6.66
N THR A 11 -5.88 8.15 -6.74
CA THR A 11 -4.88 8.66 -7.70
C THR A 11 -3.60 9.16 -7.01
N GLY A 12 -3.28 8.57 -5.83
CA GLY A 12 -2.03 8.81 -5.13
C GLY A 12 -0.80 8.21 -5.85
N GLY A 13 0.38 8.31 -5.25
CA GLY A 13 1.64 7.86 -5.87
C GLY A 13 1.63 6.41 -6.36
N ARG A 14 0.92 5.51 -5.67
CA ARG A 14 0.86 4.09 -6.08
C ARG A 14 -0.01 3.87 -7.33
N ALA A 15 -0.92 4.76 -7.63
CA ALA A 15 -1.82 4.65 -8.79
C ALA A 15 -1.08 4.65 -10.13
N ARG A 16 0.04 5.37 -10.21
CA ARG A 16 0.79 5.58 -11.46
C ARG A 16 1.15 4.27 -12.16
N MET A 17 1.63 3.27 -11.44
CA MET A 17 2.06 2.02 -12.07
C MET A 17 0.94 1.30 -12.84
N TYR A 18 -0.33 1.49 -12.44
CA TYR A 18 -1.47 0.87 -13.12
C TYR A 18 -1.85 1.62 -14.39
N TYR A 19 -2.10 2.92 -14.29
CA TYR A 19 -2.50 3.69 -15.46
C TYR A 19 -1.35 3.84 -16.49
N GLU A 20 -0.10 3.86 -16.03
CA GLU A 20 1.07 3.78 -16.90
C GLU A 20 1.10 2.45 -17.69
N ALA A 21 1.02 1.31 -16.99
CA ALA A 21 1.02 0.00 -17.63
C ALA A 21 -0.13 -0.17 -18.64
N ILE A 22 -1.34 0.29 -18.28
CA ILE A 22 -2.51 0.25 -19.17
C ILE A 22 -2.28 1.13 -20.41
N SER A 23 -1.67 2.30 -20.24
CA SER A 23 -1.52 3.28 -21.32
C SER A 23 -0.26 3.08 -22.16
N THR A 24 0.67 2.24 -21.72
CA THR A 24 1.92 1.94 -22.45
C THR A 24 1.98 0.48 -22.88
N THR A 25 2.27 -0.43 -21.92
CA THR A 25 2.47 -1.85 -22.19
C THR A 25 1.23 -2.54 -22.74
N PHE A 26 0.04 -2.19 -22.24
CA PHE A 26 -1.21 -2.83 -22.60
C PHE A 26 -2.13 -1.93 -23.47
N LYS A 27 -1.60 -0.86 -24.04
CA LYS A 27 -2.36 0.15 -24.79
C LYS A 27 -3.21 -0.40 -25.94
N ASP A 28 -2.84 -1.54 -26.51
CA ASP A 28 -3.57 -2.15 -27.62
C ASP A 28 -4.77 -3.00 -27.16
N THR A 29 -4.77 -3.44 -25.89
CA THR A 29 -5.79 -4.35 -25.33
C THR A 29 -6.57 -3.76 -24.16
N ALA A 30 -6.14 -2.63 -23.61
CA ALA A 30 -6.72 -2.00 -22.43
C ALA A 30 -6.80 -0.47 -22.58
N GLU A 31 -7.70 0.15 -21.83
CA GLU A 31 -7.83 1.61 -21.72
C GLU A 31 -8.16 2.02 -20.27
N MET A 32 -7.60 3.14 -19.82
CA MET A 32 -7.98 3.79 -18.57
C MET A 32 -9.16 4.72 -18.84
N ALA A 33 -10.36 4.28 -18.47
CA ALA A 33 -11.60 4.98 -18.82
C ALA A 33 -11.97 6.08 -17.81
N ALA A 34 -11.69 5.86 -16.50
CA ALA A 34 -12.01 6.87 -15.50
C ALA A 34 -11.11 6.77 -14.25
N PHE A 35 -10.96 7.91 -13.57
CA PHE A 35 -10.40 8.06 -12.23
C PHE A 35 -11.49 8.47 -11.23
N CYS A 36 -11.39 8.00 -10.01
CA CYS A 36 -12.25 8.37 -8.90
C CYS A 36 -11.38 8.68 -7.67
N ASP A 37 -11.42 9.90 -7.19
CA ASP A 37 -10.63 10.34 -6.03
C ASP A 37 -11.35 11.45 -5.27
N LEU A 38 -10.91 11.73 -4.04
CA LEU A 38 -11.29 12.89 -3.26
C LEU A 38 -10.70 14.18 -3.87
N SER A 39 -9.50 14.08 -4.47
CA SER A 39 -8.71 15.21 -4.93
C SER A 39 -8.81 15.39 -6.46
N PRO A 40 -9.46 16.45 -6.93
CA PRO A 40 -9.44 16.82 -8.35
C PRO A 40 -8.02 17.16 -8.84
N THR A 41 -7.18 17.74 -7.97
CA THR A 41 -5.78 18.05 -8.29
C THR A 41 -4.99 16.80 -8.66
N ARG A 42 -5.12 15.70 -7.88
CA ARG A 42 -4.46 14.42 -8.18
C ARG A 42 -4.98 13.78 -9.46
N MET A 43 -6.29 13.83 -9.69
CA MET A 43 -6.87 13.30 -10.95
C MET A 43 -6.40 14.10 -12.17
N ASN A 44 -6.30 15.42 -12.06
CA ASN A 44 -5.77 16.27 -13.10
C ASN A 44 -4.29 15.98 -13.38
N TYR A 45 -3.48 15.76 -12.34
CA TYR A 45 -2.09 15.36 -12.49
C TYR A 45 -1.97 13.99 -13.20
N ALA A 46 -2.78 13.01 -12.83
CA ALA A 46 -2.82 11.71 -13.49
C ALA A 46 -3.21 11.85 -14.99
N ASN A 47 -4.20 12.68 -15.31
CA ASN A 47 -4.59 12.98 -16.69
C ASN A 47 -3.51 13.72 -17.49
N LYS A 48 -2.78 14.64 -16.83
CA LYS A 48 -1.61 15.27 -17.43
C LYS A 48 -0.56 14.22 -17.86
N LEU A 49 -0.24 13.27 -16.98
CA LEU A 49 0.68 12.18 -17.31
C LEU A 49 0.16 11.29 -18.44
N LEU A 50 -1.14 10.94 -18.43
CA LEU A 50 -1.76 10.18 -19.51
C LEU A 50 -1.56 10.85 -20.87
N THR A 51 -1.85 12.15 -20.95
CA THR A 51 -1.84 12.89 -22.23
C THR A 51 -0.44 13.30 -22.66
N GLU A 52 0.35 13.87 -21.74
CA GLU A 52 1.65 14.47 -22.06
C GLU A 52 2.78 13.45 -22.09
N GLU A 53 2.78 12.48 -21.17
CA GLU A 53 3.87 11.49 -21.03
C GLU A 53 3.55 10.22 -21.83
N TYR A 54 2.35 9.63 -21.64
CA TYR A 54 2.02 8.32 -22.23
C TYR A 54 1.28 8.43 -23.59
N LYS A 55 0.94 9.65 -24.04
CA LYS A 55 0.23 9.91 -25.31
C LYS A 55 -1.10 9.14 -25.41
N ALA A 56 -1.75 8.94 -24.28
CA ALA A 56 -3.05 8.28 -24.17
C ALA A 56 -4.18 9.31 -24.02
N PRO A 57 -5.43 8.96 -24.34
CA PRO A 57 -6.58 9.83 -24.08
C PRO A 57 -6.74 10.10 -22.57
N PRO A 58 -7.24 11.29 -22.19
CA PRO A 58 -7.55 11.56 -20.78
C PRO A 58 -8.70 10.68 -20.30
N ALA A 59 -8.61 10.21 -19.08
CA ALA A 59 -9.67 9.49 -18.38
C ALA A 59 -10.73 10.46 -17.85
N LYS A 60 -12.00 10.04 -17.79
CA LYS A 60 -13.05 10.81 -17.10
C LYS A 60 -12.72 10.88 -15.60
N THR A 61 -13.14 11.95 -14.93
CA THR A 61 -12.91 12.13 -13.50
C THR A 61 -14.20 12.16 -12.73
N TYR A 62 -14.22 11.49 -11.58
CA TYR A 62 -15.37 11.42 -10.67
C TYR A 62 -14.89 11.67 -9.25
N HIS A 63 -15.65 12.47 -8.51
CA HIS A 63 -15.42 12.61 -7.07
C HIS A 63 -15.76 11.29 -6.36
N TYR A 64 -15.10 10.97 -5.25
CA TYR A 64 -15.29 9.67 -4.55
C TYR A 64 -16.75 9.38 -4.16
N THR A 65 -17.57 10.41 -3.92
CA THR A 65 -19.00 10.28 -3.65
C THR A 65 -19.81 9.82 -4.87
N GLU A 66 -19.25 9.94 -6.06
CA GLU A 66 -19.86 9.55 -7.33
C GLU A 66 -19.39 8.17 -7.82
N PHE A 67 -18.75 7.39 -6.95
CA PHE A 67 -18.19 6.09 -7.31
C PHE A 67 -19.20 5.17 -8.01
N ASP A 68 -20.40 5.02 -7.45
CA ASP A 68 -21.44 4.16 -8.06
C ASP A 68 -21.93 4.70 -9.40
N ARG A 69 -22.06 6.03 -9.53
CA ARG A 69 -22.39 6.69 -10.79
C ARG A 69 -21.32 6.43 -11.85
N MET A 70 -20.03 6.51 -11.48
CA MET A 70 -18.93 6.15 -12.37
C MET A 70 -19.09 4.73 -12.92
N LEU A 71 -19.37 3.75 -12.06
CA LEU A 71 -19.55 2.36 -12.47
C LEU A 71 -20.74 2.19 -13.42
N ASP A 72 -21.87 2.86 -13.15
CA ASP A 72 -23.08 2.80 -13.96
C ASP A 72 -22.91 3.44 -15.35
N GLU A 73 -22.14 4.54 -15.43
CA GLU A 73 -21.88 5.26 -16.68
C GLU A 73 -20.78 4.60 -17.53
N ILE A 74 -19.68 4.16 -16.91
CA ILE A 74 -18.51 3.63 -17.63
C ILE A 74 -18.70 2.16 -17.99
N LYS A 75 -19.33 1.37 -17.11
CA LYS A 75 -19.49 -0.09 -17.23
C LYS A 75 -18.13 -0.76 -17.49
N PRO A 76 -17.17 -0.68 -16.55
CA PRO A 76 -15.82 -1.18 -16.76
C PRO A 76 -15.78 -2.71 -16.77
N ASP A 77 -14.70 -3.29 -17.33
CA ASP A 77 -14.39 -4.72 -17.18
C ASP A 77 -13.83 -5.04 -15.80
N ALA A 78 -13.09 -4.10 -15.20
CA ALA A 78 -12.57 -4.24 -13.84
C ALA A 78 -12.33 -2.88 -13.16
N VAL A 79 -12.39 -2.89 -11.83
CA VAL A 79 -12.10 -1.76 -10.95
C VAL A 79 -10.73 -1.96 -10.30
N ILE A 80 -9.87 -0.95 -10.40
CA ILE A 80 -8.56 -0.93 -9.73
C ILE A 80 -8.69 -0.07 -8.46
N VAL A 81 -8.30 -0.64 -7.30
CA VAL A 81 -8.39 0.03 -6.00
C VAL A 81 -6.98 0.32 -5.48
N THR A 82 -6.65 1.61 -5.38
CA THR A 82 -5.35 2.14 -4.91
C THR A 82 -5.54 3.30 -3.92
N SER A 83 -6.67 3.32 -3.24
CA SER A 83 -7.02 4.30 -2.22
C SER A 83 -6.26 4.07 -0.90
N VAL A 84 -6.62 4.76 0.17
CA VAL A 84 -6.06 4.49 1.51
C VAL A 84 -6.53 3.12 1.99
N ASP A 85 -5.64 2.31 2.57
CA ASP A 85 -5.87 0.89 2.92
C ASP A 85 -7.19 0.64 3.65
N ARG A 86 -7.55 1.52 4.59
CA ARG A 86 -8.81 1.41 5.35
C ARG A 86 -10.08 1.45 4.50
N THR A 87 -9.99 1.99 3.28
CA THR A 87 -11.13 2.17 2.38
C THR A 87 -11.21 1.09 1.30
N HIS A 88 -10.20 0.24 1.14
CA HIS A 88 -10.16 -0.80 0.11
C HIS A 88 -11.42 -1.68 0.16
N HIS A 89 -11.82 -2.15 1.35
CA HIS A 89 -12.96 -3.05 1.52
C HIS A 89 -14.27 -2.47 0.97
N ASP A 90 -14.52 -1.17 1.15
CA ASP A 90 -15.74 -0.52 0.67
C ASP A 90 -15.80 -0.55 -0.86
N TYR A 91 -14.75 -0.10 -1.53
CA TYR A 91 -14.70 -0.10 -2.99
C TYR A 91 -14.67 -1.51 -3.59
N ILE A 92 -14.00 -2.47 -2.96
CA ILE A 92 -13.97 -3.87 -3.39
C ILE A 92 -15.37 -4.46 -3.34
N ILE A 93 -16.07 -4.35 -2.20
CA ILE A 93 -17.40 -4.93 -1.99
C ILE A 93 -18.41 -4.30 -2.96
N ARG A 94 -18.47 -2.98 -3.03
CA ARG A 94 -19.40 -2.25 -3.92
C ARG A 94 -19.18 -2.60 -5.39
N SER A 95 -17.92 -2.75 -5.82
CA SER A 95 -17.59 -3.17 -7.18
C SER A 95 -18.11 -4.58 -7.49
N MET A 96 -17.84 -5.54 -6.59
CA MET A 96 -18.28 -6.92 -6.79
C MET A 96 -19.80 -7.06 -6.75
N GLU A 97 -20.48 -6.32 -5.88
CA GLU A 97 -21.95 -6.29 -5.80
C GLU A 97 -22.61 -5.71 -7.06
N LYS A 98 -21.95 -4.74 -7.71
CA LYS A 98 -22.37 -4.22 -9.02
C LYS A 98 -21.95 -5.12 -10.20
N GLY A 99 -21.30 -6.25 -9.94
CA GLY A 99 -20.97 -7.25 -10.96
C GLY A 99 -19.62 -7.04 -11.66
N TYR A 100 -18.71 -6.29 -11.09
CA TYR A 100 -17.38 -6.04 -11.65
C TYR A 100 -16.27 -6.84 -10.96
N ASP A 101 -15.27 -7.25 -11.71
CA ASP A 101 -14.04 -7.81 -11.17
C ASP A 101 -13.17 -6.71 -10.55
N VAL A 102 -12.33 -7.06 -9.57
CA VAL A 102 -11.52 -6.09 -8.83
C VAL A 102 -10.05 -6.48 -8.80
N ILE A 103 -9.21 -5.49 -9.03
CA ILE A 103 -7.77 -5.54 -8.78
C ILE A 103 -7.50 -4.55 -7.65
N THR A 104 -6.96 -5.00 -6.52
CA THR A 104 -6.65 -4.11 -5.39
C THR A 104 -5.17 -4.12 -5.05
N GLU A 105 -4.66 -2.97 -4.64
CA GLU A 105 -3.35 -2.89 -3.99
C GLU A 105 -3.36 -3.67 -2.67
N LYS A 106 -2.15 -4.08 -2.28
CA LYS A 106 -1.91 -4.64 -0.94
C LYS A 106 -1.82 -3.49 0.11
N PRO A 107 -2.22 -3.74 1.34
CA PRO A 107 -2.93 -4.91 1.84
C PRO A 107 -4.37 -4.94 1.31
N MET A 108 -4.98 -6.12 1.27
CA MET A 108 -6.39 -6.23 0.84
C MET A 108 -7.30 -5.33 1.66
N THR A 109 -7.04 -5.23 2.95
CA THR A 109 -7.68 -4.33 3.93
C THR A 109 -6.85 -4.28 5.21
N ILE A 110 -7.35 -3.62 6.27
CA ILE A 110 -6.60 -3.34 7.50
C ILE A 110 -6.96 -4.21 8.71
N ASP A 111 -8.06 -4.96 8.68
CA ASP A 111 -8.52 -5.78 9.79
C ASP A 111 -9.27 -7.04 9.32
N GLU A 112 -9.46 -7.98 10.26
CA GLU A 112 -10.07 -9.30 10.00
C GLU A 112 -11.55 -9.21 9.64
N LYS A 113 -12.29 -8.27 10.20
CA LYS A 113 -13.74 -8.12 9.93
C LYS A 113 -13.98 -7.67 8.50
N LYS A 114 -13.20 -6.68 8.05
CA LYS A 114 -13.24 -6.20 6.67
C LYS A 114 -12.75 -7.26 5.70
N ALA A 115 -11.70 -8.02 6.07
CA ALA A 115 -11.21 -9.13 5.26
C ALA A 115 -12.28 -10.21 5.10
N GLN A 116 -12.98 -10.59 6.17
CA GLN A 116 -14.06 -11.56 6.12
C GLN A 116 -15.22 -11.06 5.25
N ALA A 117 -15.61 -9.79 5.39
CA ALA A 117 -16.68 -9.20 4.57
C ALA A 117 -16.36 -9.24 3.07
N ILE A 118 -15.09 -8.98 2.69
CA ILE A 118 -14.64 -9.11 1.30
C ILE A 118 -14.75 -10.56 0.80
N ILE A 119 -14.29 -11.54 1.60
CA ILE A 119 -14.33 -12.96 1.26
C ILE A 119 -15.79 -13.43 1.08
N ASP A 120 -16.67 -13.02 1.98
CA ASP A 120 -18.09 -13.39 1.91
C ASP A 120 -18.78 -12.76 0.70
N CYS A 121 -18.45 -11.51 0.38
CA CYS A 121 -18.93 -10.85 -0.83
C CYS A 121 -18.43 -11.57 -2.09
N GLN A 122 -17.15 -11.93 -2.15
CA GLN A 122 -16.58 -12.68 -3.29
C GLN A 122 -17.31 -14.01 -3.50
N LYS A 123 -17.55 -14.77 -2.43
CA LYS A 123 -18.31 -16.04 -2.50
C LYS A 123 -19.74 -15.83 -3.01
N ARG A 124 -20.41 -14.78 -2.52
CA ARG A 124 -21.82 -14.47 -2.88
C ARG A 124 -21.95 -14.03 -4.34
N THR A 125 -21.02 -13.19 -4.80
CA THR A 125 -21.09 -12.58 -6.14
C THR A 125 -20.41 -13.41 -7.24
N GLY A 126 -19.49 -14.31 -6.88
CA GLY A 126 -18.68 -15.07 -7.82
C GLY A 126 -17.68 -14.24 -8.62
N LYS A 127 -17.44 -12.97 -8.22
CA LYS A 127 -16.52 -12.08 -8.93
C LYS A 127 -15.07 -12.37 -8.60
N ASN A 128 -14.18 -12.03 -9.53
CA ASN A 128 -12.75 -12.17 -9.31
C ASN A 128 -12.21 -10.98 -8.52
N LEU A 129 -11.47 -11.29 -7.46
CA LEU A 129 -10.69 -10.33 -6.71
C LEU A 129 -9.21 -10.73 -6.78
N ARG A 130 -8.37 -9.82 -7.25
CA ARG A 130 -6.92 -10.00 -7.27
C ARG A 130 -6.25 -8.95 -6.37
N VAL A 131 -5.57 -9.42 -5.34
CA VAL A 131 -4.67 -8.60 -4.52
C VAL A 131 -3.28 -8.62 -5.15
N THR A 132 -2.69 -7.46 -5.39
CA THR A 132 -1.44 -7.34 -6.14
C THR A 132 -0.20 -7.52 -5.28
N PHE A 133 0.07 -8.75 -4.88
CA PHE A 133 1.33 -9.14 -4.22
C PHE A 133 2.46 -9.24 -5.24
N ASN A 134 2.91 -8.09 -5.75
CA ASN A 134 3.90 -8.01 -6.81
C ASN A 134 5.29 -8.56 -6.42
N TYR A 135 5.61 -8.60 -5.12
CA TYR A 135 6.93 -9.06 -4.67
C TYR A 135 7.16 -10.54 -4.95
N ARG A 136 6.12 -11.37 -5.09
CA ARG A 136 6.24 -12.78 -5.54
C ARG A 136 6.96 -12.92 -6.88
N TYR A 137 6.80 -11.93 -7.75
CA TYR A 137 7.31 -11.97 -9.13
C TYR A 137 8.73 -11.42 -9.26
N ALA A 138 9.36 -11.01 -8.16
CA ALA A 138 10.78 -10.72 -8.16
C ALA A 138 11.57 -12.00 -8.50
N PRO A 139 12.58 -11.96 -9.38
CA PRO A 139 13.28 -13.14 -9.86
C PRO A 139 13.80 -14.07 -8.74
N HIS A 140 14.36 -13.46 -7.67
CA HIS A 140 14.84 -14.21 -6.51
C HIS A 140 13.70 -14.91 -5.74
N ALA A 141 12.54 -14.26 -5.59
CA ALA A 141 11.39 -14.83 -4.89
C ALA A 141 10.81 -16.03 -5.65
N THR A 142 10.71 -15.92 -6.97
CA THR A 142 10.30 -17.03 -7.84
C THR A 142 11.30 -18.18 -7.77
N LYS A 143 12.61 -17.86 -7.81
CA LYS A 143 13.67 -18.90 -7.75
C LYS A 143 13.69 -19.66 -6.42
N ILE A 144 13.50 -18.98 -5.30
CA ILE A 144 13.37 -19.63 -3.97
C ILE A 144 12.20 -20.62 -4.00
N ARG A 145 11.05 -20.23 -4.53
CA ARG A 145 9.91 -21.13 -4.65
C ARG A 145 10.22 -22.35 -5.51
N GLU A 146 10.85 -22.19 -6.67
CA GLU A 146 11.25 -23.30 -7.55
C GLU A 146 12.12 -24.31 -6.79
N VAL A 147 13.19 -23.84 -6.12
CA VAL A 147 14.11 -24.71 -5.37
C VAL A 147 13.39 -25.52 -4.28
N ILE A 148 12.43 -24.89 -3.58
CA ILE A 148 11.64 -25.56 -2.54
C ILE A 148 10.68 -26.59 -3.17
N MET A 149 9.98 -26.22 -4.25
CA MET A 149 9.00 -27.09 -4.90
C MET A 149 9.66 -28.27 -5.63
N ASP A 150 10.89 -28.12 -6.12
CA ASP A 150 11.69 -29.21 -6.73
C ASP A 150 12.20 -30.21 -5.68
N GLY A 151 11.92 -29.98 -4.39
CA GLY A 151 12.27 -30.88 -3.30
C GLY A 151 13.74 -30.88 -2.91
N VAL A 152 14.55 -29.94 -3.41
CA VAL A 152 16.00 -29.85 -3.13
C VAL A 152 16.29 -29.75 -1.64
N LEU A 153 15.43 -29.06 -0.88
CA LEU A 153 15.57 -28.87 0.57
C LEU A 153 14.86 -29.96 1.39
N GLY A 154 14.12 -30.88 0.72
CA GLY A 154 13.23 -31.79 1.43
C GLY A 154 12.06 -31.04 2.09
N GLU A 155 11.60 -31.57 3.22
CA GLU A 155 10.51 -30.96 3.99
C GLU A 155 11.02 -29.73 4.78
N VAL A 156 10.29 -28.61 4.68
CA VAL A 156 10.64 -27.38 5.39
C VAL A 156 10.00 -27.37 6.79
N PHE A 157 10.81 -27.43 7.83
CA PHE A 157 10.38 -27.42 9.22
C PHE A 157 10.47 -26.04 9.87
N SER A 158 11.39 -25.18 9.42
CA SER A 158 11.65 -23.88 10.03
C SER A 158 11.95 -22.81 8.98
N VAL A 159 11.41 -21.62 9.21
CA VAL A 159 11.71 -20.41 8.42
C VAL A 159 12.06 -19.29 9.39
N HIS A 160 13.18 -18.62 9.18
CA HIS A 160 13.48 -17.36 9.81
C HIS A 160 13.45 -16.27 8.75
N PHE A 161 12.63 -15.24 8.96
CA PHE A 161 12.52 -14.10 8.05
C PHE A 161 12.71 -12.82 8.85
N GLU A 162 13.75 -12.07 8.53
CA GLU A 162 13.99 -10.77 9.08
C GLU A 162 13.88 -9.70 7.98
N TRP A 163 13.35 -8.53 8.34
CA TRP A 163 13.38 -7.38 7.45
C TRP A 163 13.74 -6.12 8.24
N LEU A 164 14.81 -5.50 7.82
CA LEU A 164 15.30 -4.27 8.38
C LEU A 164 14.96 -3.12 7.41
N LEU A 165 14.18 -2.16 7.86
CA LEU A 165 13.96 -0.92 7.12
C LEU A 165 14.98 0.10 7.58
N ASN A 166 15.68 0.72 6.63
CA ASN A 166 16.57 1.82 6.95
C ASN A 166 15.76 3.05 7.41
N THR A 167 16.44 4.02 8.00
CA THR A 167 15.80 5.23 8.54
C THR A 167 15.14 6.10 7.46
N GLU A 168 15.53 6.00 6.19
CA GLU A 168 14.89 6.73 5.09
C GLU A 168 13.53 6.12 4.74
N HIS A 169 13.49 4.82 4.44
CA HIS A 169 12.27 4.10 4.08
C HIS A 169 11.36 3.91 5.30
N GLY A 170 11.91 3.53 6.45
CA GLY A 170 11.15 3.36 7.69
C GLY A 170 10.46 4.64 8.11
N ALA A 171 11.18 5.75 8.18
CA ALA A 171 10.61 7.06 8.54
C ALA A 171 9.43 7.46 7.66
N ASP A 172 9.42 7.04 6.40
CA ASP A 172 8.37 7.41 5.47
C ASP A 172 6.98 6.90 5.90
N TYR A 173 6.87 5.78 6.60
CA TYR A 173 5.60 5.31 7.18
C TYR A 173 5.12 6.19 8.33
N PHE A 174 6.02 6.84 9.03
CA PHE A 174 5.72 7.72 10.17
C PHE A 174 5.46 9.19 9.75
N ARG A 175 5.77 9.57 8.50
CA ARG A 175 5.39 10.87 7.91
C ARG A 175 3.98 10.85 7.34
N ARG A 176 3.57 9.73 6.75
CA ARG A 176 2.33 9.57 5.98
C ARG A 176 1.13 9.16 6.83
N TRP A 177 -0.04 9.08 6.20
CA TRP A 177 -1.28 8.56 6.79
C TRP A 177 -1.12 7.16 7.41
N HIS A 178 -0.11 6.39 7.02
CA HIS A 178 0.24 5.10 7.58
C HIS A 178 0.54 5.14 9.08
N ARG A 179 1.01 6.28 9.59
CA ARG A 179 1.30 6.53 11.01
C ARG A 179 0.12 6.25 11.94
N ASN A 180 -1.09 6.33 11.39
CA ASN A 180 -2.32 6.02 12.11
C ASN A 180 -2.77 4.59 11.81
N LYS A 181 -2.84 3.77 12.85
CA LYS A 181 -3.22 2.35 12.75
C LYS A 181 -4.62 2.15 12.17
N LEU A 182 -5.54 3.09 12.41
CA LEU A 182 -6.88 3.07 11.82
C LEU A 182 -6.87 3.26 10.29
N ASN A 183 -5.80 3.78 9.73
CA ASN A 183 -5.66 3.94 8.28
C ASN A 183 -4.94 2.76 7.60
N SER A 184 -3.97 2.15 8.30
CA SER A 184 -3.02 1.18 7.71
C SER A 184 -3.06 -0.23 8.31
N GLY A 185 -3.64 -0.39 9.49
CA GLY A 185 -3.53 -1.62 10.28
C GLY A 185 -2.14 -1.80 10.95
N GLY A 186 -1.23 -0.83 10.83
CA GLY A 186 0.15 -0.91 11.28
C GLY A 186 1.08 -1.58 10.27
N LEU A 187 2.39 -1.61 10.57
CA LEU A 187 3.39 -2.15 9.63
C LEU A 187 3.29 -3.66 9.44
N LEU A 188 2.81 -4.42 10.43
CA LEU A 188 2.56 -5.86 10.26
C LEU A 188 1.50 -6.15 9.19
N VAL A 189 0.51 -5.27 9.03
CA VAL A 189 -0.50 -5.36 7.96
C VAL A 189 0.00 -4.70 6.69
N HIS A 190 0.42 -3.43 6.75
CA HIS A 190 0.75 -2.68 5.55
C HIS A 190 2.04 -3.15 4.85
N LYS A 191 3.14 -3.35 5.59
CA LYS A 191 4.45 -3.74 5.03
C LYS A 191 4.68 -5.24 5.06
N SER A 192 4.52 -5.87 6.23
CA SER A 192 4.87 -7.28 6.41
C SER A 192 3.93 -8.25 5.70
N THR A 193 2.78 -7.76 5.21
CA THR A 193 1.89 -8.55 4.36
C THR A 193 2.60 -9.11 3.12
N HIS A 194 3.58 -8.38 2.55
CA HIS A 194 4.44 -8.90 1.49
C HIS A 194 5.30 -10.08 1.95
N HIS A 195 5.85 -10.00 3.14
CA HIS A 195 6.76 -11.00 3.69
C HIS A 195 6.01 -12.29 4.07
N PHE A 196 4.86 -12.15 4.72
CA PHE A 196 3.98 -13.29 5.02
C PHE A 196 3.45 -13.93 3.74
N ASP A 197 3.12 -13.13 2.73
CA ASP A 197 2.73 -13.60 1.42
C ASP A 197 3.84 -14.40 0.73
N LEU A 198 5.09 -13.93 0.78
CA LEU A 198 6.25 -14.64 0.24
C LEU A 198 6.45 -16.01 0.92
N VAL A 199 6.42 -16.07 2.25
CA VAL A 199 6.61 -17.35 2.95
C VAL A 199 5.46 -18.31 2.64
N ASN A 200 4.21 -17.85 2.67
CA ASN A 200 3.06 -18.66 2.27
C ASN A 200 3.21 -19.19 0.83
N PHE A 201 3.73 -18.36 -0.08
CA PHE A 201 3.98 -18.69 -1.46
C PHE A 201 5.13 -19.72 -1.60
N TRP A 202 6.22 -19.54 -0.86
CA TRP A 202 7.41 -20.40 -0.94
C TRP A 202 7.14 -21.82 -0.43
N ILE A 203 6.55 -21.91 0.78
CA ILE A 203 6.31 -23.24 1.39
C ILE A 203 4.99 -23.90 0.97
N GLY A 204 4.12 -23.16 0.23
CA GLY A 204 2.83 -23.70 -0.23
C GLY A 204 1.86 -24.05 0.90
N SER A 205 2.02 -23.47 2.10
CA SER A 205 1.22 -23.79 3.28
C SER A 205 0.48 -22.55 3.82
N LYS A 206 -0.57 -22.79 4.59
CA LYS A 206 -1.38 -21.72 5.21
C LYS A 206 -1.05 -21.59 6.71
N PRO A 207 -1.01 -20.37 7.25
CA PRO A 207 -0.88 -20.15 8.68
C PRO A 207 -2.06 -20.75 9.43
N GLU A 208 -1.79 -21.31 10.61
CA GLU A 208 -2.79 -21.90 11.51
C GLU A 208 -2.83 -21.17 12.85
N THR A 209 -1.66 -20.86 13.42
CA THR A 209 -1.55 -20.12 14.67
C THR A 209 -0.55 -18.99 14.51
N VAL A 210 -0.90 -17.80 15.01
CA VAL A 210 -0.05 -16.62 14.95
C VAL A 210 0.03 -16.01 16.35
N PHE A 211 1.25 -15.69 16.78
CA PHE A 211 1.52 -14.88 17.96
C PHE A 211 2.39 -13.69 17.54
N ALA A 212 1.99 -12.48 17.90
CA ALA A 212 2.71 -11.27 17.53
C ALA A 212 2.83 -10.29 18.70
N MET A 213 3.96 -9.60 18.76
CA MET A 213 4.22 -8.48 19.66
C MET A 213 4.84 -7.33 18.89
N GLY A 214 4.58 -6.11 19.31
CA GLY A 214 5.19 -4.92 18.71
C GLY A 214 5.02 -3.70 19.59
N ASP A 215 5.92 -2.74 19.43
CA ASP A 215 5.90 -1.48 20.16
C ASP A 215 6.50 -0.34 19.32
N LEU A 216 6.25 0.91 19.74
CA LEU A 216 6.84 2.11 19.20
C LEU A 216 8.03 2.54 20.08
N ASN A 217 9.25 2.26 19.62
CA ASN A 217 10.48 2.43 20.43
C ASN A 217 11.42 3.53 19.93
N PHE A 218 11.38 3.84 18.64
CA PHE A 218 12.28 4.81 18.03
C PHE A 218 11.57 6.10 17.63
N TYR A 219 10.52 5.99 16.77
CA TYR A 219 9.74 7.16 16.35
C TYR A 219 8.80 7.64 17.46
N GLY A 220 8.14 8.79 17.24
CA GLY A 220 7.27 9.41 18.24
C GLY A 220 8.01 10.34 19.21
N MET A 221 7.27 11.33 19.74
CA MET A 221 7.81 12.42 20.57
C MET A 221 8.53 11.90 21.83
N LYS A 222 7.86 11.06 22.63
CA LYS A 222 8.42 10.53 23.88
C LYS A 222 9.74 9.78 23.68
N ASN A 223 9.88 9.03 22.59
CA ASN A 223 11.10 8.31 22.29
C ASN A 223 12.21 9.26 21.81
N ALA A 224 11.87 10.30 21.09
CA ALA A 224 12.80 11.35 20.69
C ALA A 224 13.33 12.11 21.90
N GLU A 225 12.46 12.57 22.82
CA GLU A 225 12.82 13.22 24.08
C GLU A 225 13.78 12.36 24.92
N ARG A 226 13.48 11.05 25.07
CA ARG A 226 14.34 10.09 25.78
C ARG A 226 15.77 10.01 25.19
N ARG A 227 15.92 10.28 23.89
CA ARG A 227 17.22 10.32 23.20
C ARG A 227 17.85 11.71 23.15
N GLY A 228 17.28 12.71 23.81
CA GLY A 228 17.80 14.05 23.88
C GLY A 228 17.44 14.94 22.68
N VAL A 229 16.44 14.56 21.88
CA VAL A 229 15.90 15.46 20.85
C VAL A 229 15.05 16.54 21.52
N ASP A 230 15.37 17.79 21.28
CA ASP A 230 14.74 18.97 21.90
C ASP A 230 14.01 19.88 20.89
N LYS A 231 14.14 19.59 19.58
CA LYS A 231 13.50 20.35 18.52
C LYS A 231 12.37 19.54 17.89
N PHE A 232 11.17 20.07 17.99
CA PHE A 232 9.98 19.45 17.41
C PHE A 232 9.29 20.38 16.44
N TYR A 233 8.68 19.82 15.43
CA TYR A 233 7.89 20.54 14.43
C TYR A 233 6.70 19.69 13.99
N TYR A 234 5.67 20.33 13.49
CA TYR A 234 4.46 19.66 13.02
C TYR A 234 4.67 19.00 11.64
N ARG A 235 5.29 19.74 10.70
CA ARG A 235 5.57 19.31 9.33
C ARG A 235 6.89 19.90 8.84
N CYS A 236 7.47 19.31 7.78
CA CYS A 236 8.75 19.77 7.21
C CYS A 236 8.59 21.09 6.44
N TYR A 237 7.57 21.19 5.58
CA TYR A 237 7.35 22.35 4.73
C TYR A 237 7.11 23.62 5.55
N GLY A 238 7.92 24.66 5.28
CA GLY A 238 7.85 25.94 5.95
C GLY A 238 8.38 25.97 7.40
N SER A 239 8.98 24.88 7.90
CA SER A 239 9.50 24.80 9.27
C SER A 239 11.00 25.06 9.34
N GLU A 240 11.41 26.12 10.06
CA GLU A 240 12.82 26.35 10.38
C GLU A 240 13.41 25.24 11.27
N ALA A 241 12.61 24.67 12.16
CA ALA A 241 13.06 23.59 13.04
C ALA A 241 13.33 22.27 12.29
N ALA A 242 12.79 22.10 11.10
CA ALA A 242 13.06 20.93 10.25
C ALA A 242 14.37 21.03 9.48
N LYS A 243 15.00 22.20 9.46
CA LYS A 243 16.29 22.36 8.74
C LYS A 243 17.40 21.55 9.39
N GLY A 244 18.03 20.70 8.60
CA GLY A 244 19.10 19.81 9.06
C GLY A 244 18.62 18.56 9.80
N ASP A 245 17.31 18.33 9.94
CA ASP A 245 16.78 17.06 10.43
C ASP A 245 16.92 15.98 9.33
N PRO A 246 17.65 14.88 9.57
CA PRO A 246 17.81 13.81 8.59
C PRO A 246 16.51 13.09 8.25
N PHE A 247 15.46 13.24 9.05
CA PHE A 247 14.14 12.68 8.81
C PHE A 247 13.19 13.62 8.05
N ALA A 248 13.60 14.88 7.81
CA ALA A 248 12.82 15.79 7.00
C ALA A 248 12.80 15.38 5.52
N ILE A 249 11.71 15.72 4.83
CA ILE A 249 11.63 15.55 3.37
C ILE A 249 11.36 16.90 2.70
N ASP A 250 11.94 17.08 1.54
CA ASP A 250 11.65 18.22 0.67
C ASP A 250 10.45 17.88 -0.22
N ILE A 251 9.30 18.41 0.15
CA ILE A 251 8.06 18.21 -0.61
C ILE A 251 7.86 19.31 -1.67
N GLU A 252 8.51 20.45 -1.52
CA GLU A 252 8.35 21.62 -2.39
C GLU A 252 9.16 21.49 -3.69
N HIS A 253 10.40 21.04 -3.59
CA HIS A 253 11.30 20.94 -4.74
C HIS A 253 11.28 19.57 -5.42
N ASN A 254 10.52 18.61 -4.91
CA ASN A 254 10.25 17.35 -5.60
C ASN A 254 8.94 17.48 -6.39
N GLU A 255 9.04 17.58 -7.71
CA GLU A 255 7.89 17.82 -8.61
C GLU A 255 6.73 16.83 -8.38
N THR A 256 7.03 15.54 -8.21
CA THR A 256 6.02 14.51 -7.99
C THR A 256 5.35 14.65 -6.62
N LEU A 257 6.14 14.87 -5.56
CA LEU A 257 5.59 15.05 -4.21
C LEU A 257 4.78 16.34 -4.13
N LYS A 258 5.25 17.41 -4.77
CA LYS A 258 4.54 18.68 -4.85
C LYS A 258 3.19 18.50 -5.52
N ALA A 259 3.16 17.96 -6.73
CA ALA A 259 1.93 17.82 -7.53
C ALA A 259 0.91 16.87 -6.89
N LEU A 260 1.36 15.76 -6.29
CA LEU A 260 0.45 14.77 -5.69
C LEU A 260 0.00 15.13 -4.27
N TYR A 261 0.79 15.92 -3.53
CA TYR A 261 0.52 16.10 -2.10
C TYR A 261 0.44 17.57 -1.69
N LEU A 262 1.47 18.40 -1.94
CA LEU A 262 1.46 19.79 -1.50
C LEU A 262 0.35 20.59 -2.20
N ASP A 263 0.27 20.50 -3.52
CA ASP A 263 -0.75 21.21 -4.31
C ASP A 263 -2.17 20.65 -4.07
N ALA A 264 -2.28 19.41 -3.57
CA ALA A 264 -3.55 18.73 -3.29
C ALA A 264 -4.00 18.80 -1.82
N GLU A 265 -3.29 19.53 -0.97
CA GLU A 265 -3.64 19.64 0.45
C GLU A 265 -5.02 20.28 0.66
N ALA A 266 -5.35 21.30 -0.11
CA ALA A 266 -6.65 21.99 -0.01
C ALA A 266 -7.84 21.06 -0.34
N ASP A 267 -7.63 20.04 -1.20
CA ASP A 267 -8.69 19.12 -1.59
C ASP A 267 -9.04 18.12 -0.47
N SER A 268 -8.04 17.68 0.29
CA SER A 268 -8.17 16.52 1.18
C SER A 268 -7.79 16.79 2.64
N GLY A 269 -7.12 17.89 2.92
CA GLY A 269 -6.50 18.18 4.23
C GLY A 269 -5.33 17.24 4.58
N TYR A 270 -4.88 16.40 3.63
CA TYR A 270 -3.82 15.46 3.89
C TYR A 270 -2.44 16.09 3.79
N ILE A 271 -1.70 16.07 4.91
CA ILE A 271 -0.32 16.56 5.02
C ILE A 271 0.63 15.37 4.92
N ARG A 272 1.49 15.37 3.88
CA ARG A 272 2.38 14.26 3.52
C ARG A 272 3.68 14.21 4.32
N ASP A 273 4.15 15.35 4.77
CA ASP A 273 5.47 15.63 5.32
C ASP A 273 5.45 15.91 6.84
N ARG A 274 4.63 15.13 7.59
CA ARG A 274 4.55 15.24 9.05
C ARG A 274 5.87 14.85 9.71
N SER A 275 6.17 15.47 10.87
CA SER A 275 7.29 15.03 11.70
C SER A 275 7.12 13.57 12.12
N VAL A 276 8.19 12.81 12.10
CA VAL A 276 8.22 11.42 12.61
C VAL A 276 8.32 11.35 14.13
N PHE A 277 8.54 12.49 14.78
CA PHE A 277 8.66 12.65 16.24
C PHE A 277 7.49 13.44 16.81
N SER A 278 6.28 13.05 16.48
CA SER A 278 5.05 13.64 17.03
C SER A 278 4.30 12.64 17.92
N ASP A 279 3.29 13.12 18.65
CA ASP A 279 2.53 12.36 19.64
C ASP A 279 1.32 11.60 19.05
N ASP A 280 0.99 11.84 17.78
CA ASP A 280 -0.16 11.24 17.09
C ASP A 280 0.18 9.97 16.27
N ILE A 281 1.29 9.30 16.60
CA ILE A 281 1.69 8.04 15.98
C ILE A 281 1.10 6.88 16.77
N SER A 282 0.42 5.95 16.09
CA SER A 282 -0.23 4.80 16.71
C SER A 282 0.18 3.44 16.12
N ILE A 283 1.22 3.42 15.27
CA ILE A 283 1.80 2.21 14.70
C ILE A 283 3.11 1.85 15.38
N GLU A 284 3.44 0.58 15.36
CA GLU A 284 4.68 0.02 15.88
C GLU A 284 5.83 0.23 14.89
N ASP A 285 7.08 0.35 15.41
CA ASP A 285 8.31 0.38 14.62
C ASP A 285 9.22 -0.82 14.85
N THR A 286 8.92 -1.61 15.89
CA THR A 286 9.66 -2.81 16.33
C THR A 286 8.66 -3.94 16.52
N MET A 287 8.79 -5.05 15.78
CA MET A 287 7.80 -6.12 15.81
C MET A 287 8.44 -7.49 15.66
N GLY A 288 7.88 -8.47 16.38
CA GLY A 288 8.20 -9.88 16.24
C GLY A 288 6.95 -10.74 16.11
N VAL A 289 7.02 -11.76 15.27
CA VAL A 289 5.90 -12.66 15.00
C VAL A 289 6.39 -14.11 14.98
N MET A 290 5.59 -15.00 15.55
CA MET A 290 5.76 -16.45 15.41
C MET A 290 4.52 -17.05 14.75
N VAL A 291 4.74 -17.89 13.74
CA VAL A 291 3.65 -18.53 12.99
C VAL A 291 3.86 -20.04 12.94
N ARG A 292 2.81 -20.81 13.24
CA ARG A 292 2.72 -22.24 12.92
C ARG A 292 1.90 -22.39 11.65
N TYR A 293 2.41 -23.12 10.70
CA TYR A 293 1.74 -23.48 9.44
C TYR A 293 1.07 -24.85 9.53
N ARG A 294 0.10 -25.10 8.66
CA ARG A 294 -0.58 -26.42 8.54
C ARG A 294 0.36 -27.56 8.15
N SER A 295 1.50 -27.27 7.54
CA SER A 295 2.58 -28.20 7.27
C SER A 295 3.45 -28.52 8.50
N ASN A 296 3.12 -28.01 9.68
CA ASN A 296 3.90 -28.01 10.91
C ASN A 296 5.18 -27.16 10.86
N ALA A 297 5.50 -26.51 9.76
CA ALA A 297 6.60 -25.54 9.71
C ALA A 297 6.35 -24.41 10.71
N ILE A 298 7.43 -23.94 11.34
CA ILE A 298 7.41 -22.81 12.26
C ILE A 298 8.19 -21.65 11.62
N MET A 299 7.59 -20.49 11.57
CA MET A 299 8.27 -19.26 11.14
C MET A 299 8.48 -18.34 12.35
N THR A 300 9.69 -17.79 12.47
CA THR A 300 9.97 -16.60 13.25
C THR A 300 10.18 -15.42 12.31
N TYR A 301 9.62 -14.28 12.66
CA TYR A 301 9.67 -13.08 11.86
C TYR A 301 10.02 -11.87 12.73
N SER A 302 10.88 -10.97 12.23
CA SER A 302 11.13 -9.68 12.84
C SER A 302 11.11 -8.54 11.80
N LEU A 303 10.63 -7.37 12.22
CA LEU A 303 10.72 -6.13 11.45
C LEU A 303 11.07 -4.97 12.38
N ASN A 304 12.11 -4.23 11.99
CA ASN A 304 12.52 -2.98 12.63
C ASN A 304 12.54 -1.87 11.57
N ALA A 305 11.98 -0.69 11.89
CA ALA A 305 11.77 0.38 10.91
C ALA A 305 12.76 1.55 11.03
N TYR A 306 13.90 1.37 11.72
CA TYR A 306 14.86 2.43 12.03
C TYR A 306 16.32 1.98 11.98
N MET A 307 16.61 1.02 11.12
CA MET A 307 17.96 0.44 11.02
C MET A 307 18.87 1.28 10.12
N PRO A 308 20.20 1.14 10.23
CA PRO A 308 21.15 1.90 9.41
C PRO A 308 21.21 1.43 7.94
N TRP A 309 20.72 0.24 7.65
CA TRP A 309 20.65 -0.34 6.30
C TRP A 309 19.34 -1.10 6.08
N GLU A 310 19.03 -1.47 4.86
CA GLU A 310 17.81 -2.18 4.48
C GLU A 310 18.09 -3.56 3.90
N GLY A 311 17.24 -4.53 4.29
CA GLY A 311 17.31 -5.91 3.78
C GLY A 311 16.87 -6.95 4.78
#